data_99e4aa8522e2bef99f86f239af6698ff
#
_entry.id   99e4aa8522e2bef99f86f239af6698ff
#
_cell.length_a   1.000
_cell.length_b   1.000
_cell.length_c   1.000
_cell.angle_alpha   90.00
_cell.angle_beta   90.00
_cell.angle_gamma   90.00
#
_symmetry.space_group_name_H-M   'P 1'
#
loop_
_entity.id
_entity.type
_entity.pdbx_description
1 polymer ?
#
loop_
_entity_poly.entity_id
_entity_poly.type
_entity_poly.pdbx_seq_one_letter_code
_entity_poly.pdbx_strand_id
1 'polypeptide(L)'
;MVSLLLPVIYLAFISLGLPDALLGAAWPSMYPQLGAGVSWAGGVSMIISVGTIVSSLASDWLNNKLGTGRVTALSVATTAVALFGFSTCTQFWQLCLWAMPYGLGAGSVDAALNNYVALHYESRHMSWLHCMWGIGAAGGPVIMGWALAGSTWQNGYRIVSVLQFVLTALLLFSLPLWPERGRSLPRNTARFPNC
;
A
#
# COMPACT_ATOMS: atom_id res chain seq x y z
N MET A 1 -15.33 5.82 19.21
CA MET A 1 -14.08 6.17 18.49
C MET A 1 -13.58 5.06 17.58
N VAL A 2 -13.73 3.78 17.94
CA VAL A 2 -13.31 2.63 17.08
C VAL A 2 -14.03 2.58 15.73
N SER A 3 -15.28 3.06 15.64
CA SER A 3 -16.07 3.02 14.41
C SER A 3 -15.60 3.99 13.29
N LEU A 4 -14.89 5.07 13.64
CA LEU A 4 -14.39 6.03 12.65
C LEU A 4 -13.04 5.62 12.04
N LEU A 5 -12.29 4.77 12.73
CA LEU A 5 -10.99 4.31 12.27
C LEU A 5 -11.11 3.24 11.17
N LEU A 6 -12.15 2.41 11.24
CA LEU A 6 -12.37 1.32 10.28
C LEU A 6 -12.53 1.81 8.83
N PRO A 7 -13.33 2.84 8.51
CA PRO A 7 -13.38 3.43 7.17
C PRO A 7 -12.03 3.93 6.67
N VAL A 8 -11.22 4.53 7.56
CA VAL A 8 -9.87 5.01 7.21
C VAL A 8 -8.96 3.84 6.83
N ILE A 9 -9.04 2.74 7.57
CA ILE A 9 -8.30 1.50 7.28
C ILE A 9 -8.74 0.93 5.93
N TYR A 10 -10.04 0.89 5.64
CA TYR A 10 -10.57 0.41 4.36
C TYR A 10 -10.11 1.29 3.19
N LEU A 11 -10.13 2.61 3.34
CA LEU A 11 -9.59 3.53 2.34
C LEU A 11 -8.10 3.31 2.09
N ALA A 12 -7.33 3.03 3.16
CA ALA A 12 -5.92 2.70 3.04
C ALA A 12 -5.70 1.42 2.21
N PHE A 13 -6.55 0.41 2.37
CA PHE A 13 -6.47 -0.83 1.58
C PHE A 13 -6.91 -0.66 0.12
N ILE A 14 -7.94 0.14 -0.17
CA ILE A 14 -8.28 0.52 -1.55
C ILE A 14 -7.07 1.18 -2.21
N SER A 15 -6.45 2.11 -1.51
CA SER A 15 -5.32 2.84 -2.02
C SER A 15 -4.06 1.98 -2.16
N LEU A 16 -3.89 0.96 -1.34
CA LEU A 16 -2.81 -0.02 -1.48
C LEU A 16 -3.00 -0.89 -2.72
N GLY A 17 -4.24 -1.28 -3.03
CA GLY A 17 -4.56 -2.07 -4.22
C GLY A 17 -4.39 -1.31 -5.53
N LEU A 18 -4.65 0.01 -5.55
CA LEU A 18 -4.59 0.82 -6.78
C LEU A 18 -3.27 0.66 -7.55
N PRO A 19 -2.08 0.78 -6.95
CA PRO A 19 -0.83 0.69 -7.68
C PRO A 19 -0.38 -0.72 -8.02
N ASP A 20 -0.89 -1.76 -7.36
CA ASP A 20 -0.43 -3.13 -7.55
C ASP A 20 -0.60 -3.65 -8.98
N ALA A 21 -1.68 -3.25 -9.65
CA ALA A 21 -1.95 -3.62 -11.04
C ALA A 21 -1.45 -2.60 -12.07
N LEU A 22 -0.92 -1.43 -11.64
CA LEU A 22 -0.50 -0.37 -12.57
C LEU A 22 0.67 -0.79 -13.45
N LEU A 23 1.66 -1.48 -12.89
CA LEU A 23 2.85 -1.90 -13.65
C LEU A 23 2.45 -2.80 -14.83
N GLY A 24 1.58 -3.78 -14.58
CA GLY A 24 1.08 -4.68 -15.63
C GLY A 24 0.28 -3.95 -16.70
N ALA A 25 -0.59 -3.02 -16.30
CA ALA A 25 -1.42 -2.25 -17.22
C ALA A 25 -0.61 -1.25 -18.07
N ALA A 26 0.42 -0.64 -17.48
CA ALA A 26 1.26 0.35 -18.14
C ALA A 26 2.38 -0.27 -18.98
N TRP A 27 2.84 -1.47 -18.66
CA TRP A 27 4.04 -2.08 -19.22
C TRP A 27 4.09 -2.13 -20.73
N PRO A 28 3.00 -2.48 -21.45
CA PRO A 28 3.00 -2.47 -22.93
C PRO A 28 3.40 -1.13 -23.53
N SER A 29 3.09 -0.03 -22.86
CA SER A 29 3.44 1.34 -23.29
C SER A 29 4.78 1.81 -22.72
N MET A 30 5.23 1.23 -21.60
CA MET A 30 6.46 1.63 -20.90
C MET A 30 7.71 1.01 -21.53
N TYR A 31 7.71 -0.30 -21.80
CA TYR A 31 8.93 -1.02 -22.17
C TYR A 31 9.61 -0.48 -23.43
N PRO A 32 8.88 -0.07 -24.50
CA PRO A 32 9.53 0.48 -25.69
C PRO A 32 10.17 1.85 -25.43
N GLN A 33 9.49 2.67 -24.60
CA GLN A 33 9.96 4.02 -24.27
C GLN A 33 11.19 4.00 -23.34
N LEU A 34 11.29 2.98 -22.47
CA LEU A 34 12.40 2.80 -21.53
C LEU A 34 13.57 1.99 -22.11
N GLY A 35 13.49 1.56 -23.38
CA GLY A 35 14.50 0.70 -23.99
C GLY A 35 14.64 -0.66 -23.31
N ALA A 36 13.55 -1.17 -22.71
CA ALA A 36 13.54 -2.38 -21.91
C ALA A 36 12.99 -3.58 -22.70
N GLY A 37 13.30 -4.78 -22.26
CA GLY A 37 12.66 -6.00 -22.78
C GLY A 37 11.30 -6.25 -22.15
N VAL A 38 10.40 -6.95 -22.86
CA VAL A 38 9.05 -7.28 -22.33
C VAL A 38 9.12 -8.02 -20.99
N SER A 39 10.07 -8.94 -20.83
CA SER A 39 10.25 -9.74 -19.60
C SER A 39 10.82 -8.96 -18.40
N TRP A 40 11.32 -7.73 -18.61
CA TRP A 40 11.96 -6.95 -17.55
C TRP A 40 10.97 -6.43 -16.51
N ALA A 41 9.66 -6.41 -16.81
CA ALA A 41 8.61 -6.20 -15.83
C ALA A 41 8.73 -7.16 -14.64
N GLY A 42 9.06 -8.43 -14.91
CA GLY A 42 9.30 -9.43 -13.87
C GLY A 42 10.43 -9.03 -12.92
N GLY A 43 11.51 -8.43 -13.43
CA GLY A 43 12.60 -7.92 -12.61
C GLY A 43 12.17 -6.81 -11.65
N VAL A 44 11.37 -5.84 -12.15
CA VAL A 44 10.80 -4.78 -11.31
C VAL A 44 9.87 -5.37 -10.24
N SER A 45 9.00 -6.30 -10.63
CA SER A 45 8.11 -6.99 -9.69
C SER A 45 8.88 -7.78 -8.62
N MET A 46 10.00 -8.41 -8.97
CA MET A 46 10.86 -9.09 -7.99
C MET A 46 11.47 -8.11 -6.99
N ILE A 47 11.94 -6.95 -7.42
CA ILE A 47 12.47 -5.90 -6.53
C ILE A 47 11.39 -5.45 -5.55
N ILE A 48 10.18 -5.19 -6.03
CA ILE A 48 9.02 -4.82 -5.20
C ILE A 48 8.73 -5.93 -4.19
N SER A 49 8.64 -7.19 -4.63
CA SER A 49 8.34 -8.33 -3.76
C SER A 49 9.37 -8.53 -2.66
N VAL A 50 10.68 -8.42 -2.99
CA VAL A 50 11.75 -8.49 -1.98
C VAL A 50 11.61 -7.37 -0.97
N GLY A 51 11.36 -6.13 -1.42
CA GLY A 51 11.10 -4.99 -0.54
C GLY A 51 9.91 -5.23 0.39
N THR A 52 8.81 -5.77 -0.16
CA THR A 52 7.60 -6.12 0.60
C THR A 52 7.89 -7.18 1.67
N ILE A 53 8.61 -8.24 1.33
CA ILE A 53 8.99 -9.29 2.29
C ILE A 53 9.85 -8.70 3.42
N VAL A 54 10.90 -7.96 3.09
CA VAL A 54 11.80 -7.36 4.07
C VAL A 54 11.05 -6.42 5.01
N SER A 55 10.19 -5.56 4.49
CA SER A 55 9.45 -4.61 5.30
C SER A 55 8.35 -5.27 6.15
N SER A 56 7.71 -6.31 5.65
CA SER A 56 6.72 -7.09 6.41
C SER A 56 7.37 -7.78 7.60
N LEU A 57 8.56 -8.35 7.44
CA LEU A 57 9.33 -8.95 8.53
C LEU A 57 9.76 -7.92 9.59
N ALA A 58 10.04 -6.68 9.17
CA ALA A 58 10.40 -5.60 10.08
C ALA A 58 9.18 -4.89 10.69
N SER A 59 7.96 -5.19 10.22
CA SER A 59 6.74 -4.46 10.58
C SER A 59 6.42 -4.50 12.06
N ASP A 60 6.58 -5.64 12.72
CA ASP A 60 6.32 -5.78 14.17
C ASP A 60 7.25 -4.88 15.00
N TRP A 61 8.54 -4.84 14.64
CA TRP A 61 9.50 -3.98 15.30
C TRP A 61 9.16 -2.49 15.08
N LEU A 62 8.79 -2.11 13.84
CA LEU A 62 8.36 -0.75 13.52
C LEU A 62 7.10 -0.36 14.29
N ASN A 63 6.10 -1.23 14.33
CA ASN A 63 4.84 -1.01 15.04
C ASN A 63 5.06 -0.85 16.53
N ASN A 64 5.95 -1.65 17.12
CA ASN A 64 6.34 -1.53 18.51
C ASN A 64 7.08 -0.22 18.82
N LYS A 65 7.80 0.34 17.87
CA LYS A 65 8.61 1.55 18.06
C LYS A 65 7.84 2.84 17.77
N LEU A 66 7.07 2.89 16.71
CA LEU A 66 6.40 4.09 16.19
C LEU A 66 4.89 4.09 16.43
N GLY A 67 4.27 2.91 16.61
CA GLY A 67 2.83 2.73 16.65
C GLY A 67 2.22 2.56 15.25
N THR A 68 1.14 1.77 15.15
CA THR A 68 0.54 1.36 13.87
C THR A 68 0.10 2.55 13.01
N GLY A 69 -0.50 3.58 13.60
CA GLY A 69 -0.95 4.76 12.84
C GLY A 69 0.19 5.51 12.16
N ARG A 70 1.32 5.71 12.86
CA ARG A 70 2.49 6.38 12.28
C ARG A 70 3.19 5.53 11.23
N VAL A 71 3.30 4.22 11.47
CA VAL A 71 3.86 3.28 10.48
C VAL A 71 3.02 3.33 9.21
N THR A 72 1.70 3.24 9.32
CA THR A 72 0.79 3.32 8.19
C THR A 72 0.95 4.63 7.42
N ALA A 73 0.93 5.79 8.09
CA ALA A 73 1.06 7.09 7.44
C ALA A 73 2.41 7.27 6.72
N LEU A 74 3.52 6.88 7.37
CA LEU A 74 4.86 6.94 6.78
C LEU A 74 5.00 6.01 5.58
N SER A 75 4.45 4.81 5.68
CA SER A 75 4.53 3.81 4.62
C SER A 75 3.71 4.23 3.40
N VAL A 76 2.49 4.77 3.58
CA VAL A 76 1.69 5.32 2.48
C VAL A 76 2.37 6.55 1.87
N ALA A 77 3.00 7.41 2.67
CA ALA A 77 3.81 8.51 2.15
C ALA A 77 4.98 8.02 1.28
N THR A 78 5.67 6.97 1.72
CA THR A 78 6.78 6.37 0.96
C THR A 78 6.30 5.79 -0.37
N THR A 79 5.17 5.09 -0.39
CA THR A 79 4.57 4.59 -1.65
C THR A 79 4.12 5.73 -2.56
N ALA A 80 3.56 6.82 -2.01
CA ALA A 80 3.16 7.99 -2.79
C ALA A 80 4.37 8.65 -3.48
N VAL A 81 5.47 8.84 -2.75
CA VAL A 81 6.73 9.38 -3.29
C VAL A 81 7.31 8.45 -4.36
N ALA A 82 7.31 7.14 -4.11
CA ALA A 82 7.80 6.17 -5.08
C ALA A 82 6.98 6.16 -6.39
N LEU A 83 5.65 6.23 -6.30
CA LEU A 83 4.78 6.34 -7.47
C LEU A 83 4.99 7.65 -8.23
N PHE A 84 5.21 8.75 -7.52
CA PHE A 84 5.61 9.99 -8.15
C PHE A 84 6.95 9.83 -8.87
N GLY A 85 7.91 9.16 -8.24
CA GLY A 85 9.19 8.79 -8.86
C GLY A 85 9.01 7.97 -10.14
N PHE A 86 8.13 6.95 -10.13
CA PHE A 86 7.80 6.21 -11.36
C PHE A 86 7.30 7.13 -12.47
N SER A 87 6.49 8.14 -12.15
CA SER A 87 5.96 9.08 -13.14
C SER A 87 7.03 9.96 -13.79
N THR A 88 8.22 10.05 -13.24
CA THR A 88 9.33 10.86 -13.75
C THR A 88 10.40 10.04 -14.45
N CYS A 89 10.25 8.70 -14.46
CA CYS A 89 11.24 7.82 -15.06
C CYS A 89 11.30 7.97 -16.58
N THR A 90 12.52 8.07 -17.09
CA THR A 90 12.84 8.08 -18.53
C THR A 90 13.72 6.90 -18.93
N GLN A 91 14.28 6.17 -17.96
CA GLN A 91 15.15 5.02 -18.14
C GLN A 91 14.78 3.88 -17.21
N PHE A 92 15.02 2.65 -17.63
CA PHE A 92 14.64 1.44 -16.88
C PHE A 92 15.27 1.36 -15.48
N TRP A 93 16.55 1.74 -15.33
CA TRP A 93 17.21 1.66 -14.02
C TRP A 93 16.59 2.58 -12.96
N GLN A 94 16.01 3.73 -13.39
CA GLN A 94 15.29 4.63 -12.48
C GLN A 94 14.03 3.95 -11.92
N LEU A 95 13.34 3.17 -12.76
CA LEU A 95 12.18 2.39 -12.33
C LEU A 95 12.57 1.36 -11.26
N CYS A 96 13.70 0.66 -11.46
CA CYS A 96 14.23 -0.29 -10.47
C CYS A 96 14.58 0.40 -9.13
N LEU A 97 15.13 1.62 -9.21
CA LEU A 97 15.48 2.39 -8.02
C LEU A 97 14.23 2.77 -7.20
N TRP A 98 13.16 3.22 -7.86
CA TRP A 98 11.90 3.58 -7.22
C TRP A 98 11.07 2.36 -6.78
N ALA A 99 11.29 1.20 -7.37
CA ALA A 99 10.66 -0.05 -6.96
C ALA A 99 11.04 -0.47 -5.52
N MET A 100 12.25 -0.14 -5.06
CA MET A 100 12.70 -0.46 -3.71
C MET A 100 11.87 0.26 -2.63
N PRO A 101 11.79 1.60 -2.59
CA PRO A 101 10.99 2.30 -1.57
C PRO A 101 9.50 1.99 -1.72
N TYR A 102 9.00 1.74 -2.94
CA TYR A 102 7.64 1.30 -3.14
C TYR A 102 7.34 -0.02 -2.42
N GLY A 103 8.16 -1.06 -2.64
CA GLY A 103 7.99 -2.36 -1.99
C GLY A 103 8.10 -2.28 -0.46
N LEU A 104 9.07 -1.50 0.05
CA LEU A 104 9.23 -1.30 1.49
C LEU A 104 8.00 -0.62 2.13
N GLY A 105 7.44 0.39 1.49
CA GLY A 105 6.23 1.05 1.95
C GLY A 105 5.01 0.13 1.90
N ALA A 106 4.77 -0.53 0.77
CA ALA A 106 3.62 -1.40 0.57
C ALA A 106 3.57 -2.55 1.59
N GLY A 107 4.69 -3.25 1.83
CA GLY A 107 4.72 -4.35 2.78
C GLY A 107 4.54 -3.92 4.23
N SER A 108 5.09 -2.77 4.62
CA SER A 108 4.91 -2.26 5.99
C SER A 108 3.46 -1.88 6.29
N VAL A 109 2.77 -1.23 5.34
CA VAL A 109 1.36 -0.86 5.48
C VAL A 109 0.48 -2.12 5.56
N ASP A 110 0.69 -3.07 4.65
CA ASP A 110 -0.09 -4.30 4.60
C ASP A 110 0.03 -5.08 5.92
N ALA A 111 1.24 -5.36 6.37
CA ALA A 111 1.47 -6.09 7.61
C ALA A 111 0.93 -5.33 8.84
N ALA A 112 1.14 -4.01 8.92
CA ALA A 112 0.71 -3.21 10.05
C ALA A 112 -0.82 -3.19 10.21
N LEU A 113 -1.56 -2.99 9.11
CA LEU A 113 -3.01 -2.90 9.13
C LEU A 113 -3.67 -4.27 9.28
N ASN A 114 -3.15 -5.33 8.64
CA ASN A 114 -3.62 -6.69 8.85
C ASN A 114 -3.50 -7.11 10.31
N ASN A 115 -2.33 -6.88 10.93
CA ASN A 115 -2.10 -7.16 12.35
C ASN A 115 -3.06 -6.34 13.24
N TYR A 116 -3.23 -5.04 12.95
CA TYR A 116 -4.12 -4.19 13.70
C TYR A 116 -5.58 -4.67 13.67
N VAL A 117 -6.09 -5.01 12.47
CA VAL A 117 -7.45 -5.50 12.30
C VAL A 117 -7.64 -6.85 12.97
N ALA A 118 -6.67 -7.77 12.86
CA ALA A 118 -6.72 -9.07 13.50
C ALA A 118 -6.80 -8.99 15.04
N LEU A 119 -6.17 -7.98 15.64
CA LEU A 119 -6.13 -7.81 17.09
C LEU A 119 -7.34 -7.04 17.66
N HIS A 120 -7.99 -6.17 16.87
CA HIS A 120 -8.98 -5.21 17.38
C HIS A 120 -10.38 -5.38 16.80
N TYR A 121 -10.55 -6.18 15.75
CA TYR A 121 -11.82 -6.36 15.04
C TYR A 121 -12.18 -7.83 14.84
N GLU A 122 -13.43 -8.10 14.49
CA GLU A 122 -13.91 -9.44 14.17
C GLU A 122 -13.35 -9.94 12.82
N SER A 123 -13.25 -11.25 12.65
CA SER A 123 -12.73 -11.91 11.44
C SER A 123 -13.41 -11.46 10.14
N ARG A 124 -14.69 -11.06 10.18
CA ARG A 124 -15.41 -10.52 9.02
C ARG A 124 -14.75 -9.26 8.45
N HIS A 125 -14.16 -8.41 9.30
CA HIS A 125 -13.49 -7.19 8.86
C HIS A 125 -12.19 -7.47 8.10
N MET A 126 -11.52 -8.59 8.40
CA MET A 126 -10.38 -9.05 7.62
C MET A 126 -10.77 -9.39 6.18
N SER A 127 -11.90 -10.08 5.99
CA SER A 127 -12.42 -10.38 4.65
C SER A 127 -12.80 -9.11 3.88
N TRP A 128 -13.46 -8.14 4.55
CA TRP A 128 -13.77 -6.85 3.95
C TRP A 128 -12.53 -6.05 3.56
N LEU A 129 -11.47 -6.13 4.35
CA LEU A 129 -10.19 -5.49 4.08
C LEU A 129 -9.64 -5.93 2.72
N HIS A 130 -9.59 -7.24 2.47
CA HIS A 130 -9.13 -7.78 1.19
C HIS A 130 -10.09 -7.49 0.02
N CYS A 131 -11.40 -7.40 0.28
CA CYS A 131 -12.35 -6.92 -0.72
C CYS A 131 -12.04 -5.47 -1.14
N MET A 132 -11.73 -4.59 -0.18
CA MET A 132 -11.36 -3.21 -0.46
C MET A 132 -10.05 -3.12 -1.26
N TRP A 133 -9.05 -3.93 -0.93
CA TRP A 133 -7.85 -4.08 -1.73
C TRP A 133 -8.18 -4.50 -3.18
N GLY A 134 -9.04 -5.50 -3.36
CA GLY A 134 -9.49 -5.96 -4.67
C GLY A 134 -10.17 -4.87 -5.51
N ILE A 135 -10.99 -4.02 -4.88
CA ILE A 135 -11.60 -2.84 -5.54
C ILE A 135 -10.50 -1.88 -6.02
N GLY A 136 -9.49 -1.62 -5.18
CA GLY A 136 -8.34 -0.82 -5.56
C GLY A 136 -7.57 -1.42 -6.75
N ALA A 137 -7.26 -2.71 -6.68
CA ALA A 137 -6.54 -3.43 -7.73
C ALA A 137 -7.30 -3.43 -9.07
N ALA A 138 -8.63 -3.48 -9.04
CA ALA A 138 -9.46 -3.34 -10.24
C ALA A 138 -9.49 -1.89 -10.76
N GLY A 139 -9.46 -0.89 -9.88
CA GLY A 139 -9.48 0.53 -10.23
C GLY A 139 -8.19 1.02 -10.88
N GLY A 140 -7.05 0.47 -10.48
CA GLY A 140 -5.74 0.87 -11.01
C GLY A 140 -5.63 0.80 -12.54
N PRO A 141 -5.92 -0.35 -13.17
CA PRO A 141 -5.92 -0.48 -14.63
C PRO A 141 -6.90 0.45 -15.34
N VAL A 142 -8.05 0.76 -14.73
CA VAL A 142 -9.02 1.71 -15.30
C VAL A 142 -8.42 3.12 -15.37
N ILE A 143 -7.80 3.58 -14.27
CA ILE A 143 -7.11 4.88 -14.23
C ILE A 143 -5.97 4.90 -15.26
N MET A 144 -5.19 3.82 -15.34
CA MET A 144 -4.10 3.73 -16.32
C MET A 144 -4.64 3.73 -17.76
N GLY A 145 -5.73 3.02 -18.03
CA GLY A 145 -6.39 3.02 -19.34
C GLY A 145 -6.83 4.42 -19.77
N TRP A 146 -7.42 5.21 -18.87
CA TRP A 146 -7.77 6.61 -19.14
C TRP A 146 -6.55 7.48 -19.40
N ALA A 147 -5.50 7.30 -18.61
CA ALA A 147 -4.25 8.02 -18.81
C ALA A 147 -3.62 7.72 -20.16
N LEU A 148 -3.60 6.45 -20.58
CA LEU A 148 -3.05 6.02 -21.87
C LEU A 148 -3.90 6.48 -23.05
N ALA A 149 -5.22 6.55 -22.93
CA ALA A 149 -6.11 7.02 -23.98
C ALA A 149 -5.98 8.53 -24.23
N GLY A 150 -5.70 9.32 -23.19
CA GLY A 150 -5.63 10.78 -23.28
C GLY A 150 -4.23 11.37 -23.29
N SER A 151 -3.21 10.61 -22.84
CA SER A 151 -1.85 11.16 -22.67
C SER A 151 -0.76 10.08 -22.58
N THR A 152 -0.21 9.84 -21.40
CA THR A 152 0.95 8.96 -21.19
C THR A 152 0.80 8.13 -19.93
N TRP A 153 1.53 7.01 -19.83
CA TRP A 153 1.57 6.17 -18.65
C TRP A 153 2.08 6.92 -17.40
N GLN A 154 2.96 7.91 -17.58
CA GLN A 154 3.44 8.77 -16.47
C GLN A 154 2.28 9.49 -15.77
N ASN A 155 1.28 9.95 -16.53
CA ASN A 155 0.11 10.60 -15.94
C ASN A 155 -0.75 9.63 -15.13
N GLY A 156 -0.84 8.37 -15.52
CA GLY A 156 -1.49 7.33 -14.71
C GLY A 156 -0.83 7.18 -13.33
N TYR A 157 0.49 7.09 -13.28
CA TYR A 157 1.24 7.06 -12.02
C TYR A 157 1.10 8.36 -11.21
N ARG A 158 1.07 9.53 -11.85
CA ARG A 158 0.84 10.82 -11.17
C ARG A 158 -0.52 10.88 -10.50
N ILE A 159 -1.58 10.47 -11.20
CA ILE A 159 -2.94 10.45 -10.65
C ILE A 159 -2.98 9.59 -9.38
N VAL A 160 -2.45 8.36 -9.45
CA VAL A 160 -2.46 7.45 -8.30
C VAL A 160 -1.54 7.98 -7.18
N SER A 161 -0.40 8.59 -7.50
CA SER A 161 0.47 9.24 -6.52
C SER A 161 -0.24 10.37 -5.78
N VAL A 162 -0.97 11.24 -6.50
CA VAL A 162 -1.77 12.32 -5.87
C VAL A 162 -2.84 11.76 -4.94
N LEU A 163 -3.55 10.70 -5.35
CA LEU A 163 -4.52 10.02 -4.49
C LEU A 163 -3.85 9.49 -3.21
N GLN A 164 -2.66 8.91 -3.33
CA GLN A 164 -1.86 8.43 -2.19
C GLN A 164 -1.40 9.58 -1.27
N PHE A 165 -1.01 10.73 -1.81
CA PHE A 165 -0.68 11.91 -1.00
C PHE A 165 -1.88 12.45 -0.24
N VAL A 166 -3.05 12.52 -0.88
CA VAL A 166 -4.31 12.90 -0.22
C VAL A 166 -4.63 11.94 0.92
N LEU A 167 -4.49 10.63 0.68
CA LEU A 167 -4.70 9.65 1.72
C LEU A 167 -3.67 9.77 2.85
N THR A 168 -2.40 10.02 2.52
CA THR A 168 -1.37 10.27 3.53
C THR A 168 -1.77 11.43 4.45
N ALA A 169 -2.28 12.53 3.87
CA ALA A 169 -2.79 13.65 4.66
C ALA A 169 -3.95 13.23 5.56
N LEU A 170 -4.93 12.47 5.04
CA LEU A 170 -6.03 11.93 5.84
C LEU A 170 -5.54 11.04 6.98
N LEU A 171 -4.55 10.18 6.72
CA LEU A 171 -3.94 9.31 7.73
C LEU A 171 -3.24 10.13 8.81
N LEU A 172 -2.51 11.17 8.45
CA LEU A 172 -1.87 12.08 9.41
C LEU A 172 -2.91 12.79 10.30
N PHE A 173 -4.01 13.27 9.72
CA PHE A 173 -5.12 13.85 10.49
C PHE A 173 -5.83 12.82 11.37
N SER A 174 -5.82 11.55 10.99
CA SER A 174 -6.42 10.46 11.77
C SER A 174 -5.54 9.96 12.91
N LEU A 175 -4.27 10.38 13.02
CA LEU A 175 -3.35 9.91 14.07
C LEU A 175 -3.92 9.99 15.49
N PRO A 176 -4.68 11.03 15.88
CA PRO A 176 -5.28 11.10 17.21
C PRO A 176 -6.34 10.03 17.49
N LEU A 177 -6.88 9.40 16.44
CA LEU A 177 -7.89 8.33 16.55
C LEU A 177 -7.27 6.95 16.85
N TRP A 178 -5.96 6.80 16.62
CA TRP A 178 -5.26 5.55 16.87
C TRP A 178 -4.99 5.39 18.36
N PRO A 179 -5.24 4.19 18.96
CA PRO A 179 -4.99 3.96 20.37
C PRO A 179 -3.51 4.19 20.70
N GLU A 180 -3.27 4.95 21.77
CA GLU A 180 -1.91 5.17 22.28
C GLU A 180 -1.27 3.86 22.75
N ARG A 181 0.06 3.78 22.62
CA ARG A 181 0.88 2.72 23.19
C ARG A 181 0.55 2.53 24.67
N GLY A 182 0.11 1.34 25.05
CA GLY A 182 -0.02 0.95 26.45
C GLY A 182 -1.44 0.67 26.94
N ARG A 183 -2.48 0.94 26.17
CA ARG A 183 -3.82 0.43 26.46
C ARG A 183 -4.02 -0.92 25.81
N SER A 184 -3.28 -1.94 26.27
CA SER A 184 -3.65 -3.32 26.05
C SER A 184 -5.06 -3.50 26.60
N LEU A 185 -6.03 -3.65 25.69
CA LEU A 185 -7.32 -4.19 26.11
C LEU A 185 -7.05 -5.52 26.83
N PRO A 186 -7.75 -5.80 27.94
CA PRO A 186 -7.56 -7.05 28.65
C PRO A 186 -7.73 -8.17 27.60
N ARG A 187 -6.72 -9.01 27.49
CA ARG A 187 -6.77 -10.25 26.70
C ARG A 187 -8.02 -10.97 27.15
N ASN A 188 -9.04 -10.96 26.33
CA ASN A 188 -10.20 -11.80 26.54
C ASN A 188 -9.67 -13.23 26.42
N THR A 189 -9.29 -13.81 27.55
CA THR A 189 -8.99 -15.23 27.67
C THR A 189 -10.32 -15.95 27.46
N ALA A 190 -10.72 -16.09 26.19
CA ALA A 190 -11.70 -17.06 25.82
C ALA A 190 -11.15 -18.42 26.27
N ARG A 191 -11.55 -18.86 27.47
CA ARG A 191 -11.43 -20.24 27.90
C ARG A 191 -12.04 -21.08 26.80
N PHE A 192 -11.19 -21.78 26.06
CA PHE A 192 -11.67 -22.95 25.32
C PHE A 192 -12.25 -23.90 26.35
N PRO A 193 -13.55 -24.27 26.27
CA PRO A 193 -14.05 -25.33 27.13
C PRO A 193 -13.28 -26.59 26.72
N ASN A 194 -12.65 -27.20 27.72
CA ASN A 194 -12.00 -28.50 27.59
C ASN A 194 -13.03 -29.50 27.02
N CYS A 195 -12.79 -29.99 25.80
CA CYS A 195 -13.35 -31.27 25.33
C CYS A 195 -12.50 -32.42 25.82
#